data_8801eacbe68946183b7eb1acad9e0edf
#
_entry.id   8801eacbe68946183b7eb1acad9e0edf
#
_cell.length_a   1.000
_cell.length_b   1.000
_cell.length_c   1.000
_cell.angle_alpha   90.00
_cell.angle_beta   90.00
_cell.angle_gamma   90.00
#
_symmetry.space_group_name_H-M   'P 1'
#
loop_
_entity.id
_entity.type
_entity.pdbx_description
1 polymer ?
#
loop_
_entity_poly.entity_id
_entity_poly.type
_entity_poly.pdbx_seq_one_letter_code
_entity_poly.pdbx_strand_id
1 'polypeptide(L)'
;MIYKEVSKVHKGVIRTLWLIAALSLVLSYAVMCIAWLSKGCRYGAQFCINVFMRALPLCLIFLCIVELAGLFIWVFKIKKLERLYAKKGGCDEYFELLEKYLLRQNKDKGHGLLKLAAVYISEKRFENCFLTLDRIAFDKLTPSDQNKYFELLLYGRLMSGDISQANEIFVSAEHYFKRGLL
;
A
#
# COMPACT_ATOMS: atom_id res chain seq x y z
N MET A 1 -11.66 -2.77 -7.37
CA MET A 1 -10.20 -2.92 -7.54
C MET A 1 -9.39 -2.34 -6.37
N ILE A 2 -9.77 -1.19 -5.84
CA ILE A 2 -9.19 -0.52 -4.66
C ILE A 2 -9.17 -1.43 -3.41
N TYR A 3 -10.20 -2.24 -3.20
CA TYR A 3 -10.37 -3.11 -2.02
C TYR A 3 -9.27 -4.20 -1.87
N LYS A 4 -8.77 -4.77 -2.96
CA LYS A 4 -7.75 -5.83 -2.94
C LYS A 4 -6.36 -5.34 -2.55
N GLU A 5 -6.02 -4.09 -2.85
CA GLU A 5 -4.71 -3.52 -2.55
C GLU A 5 -4.62 -2.93 -1.15
N VAL A 6 -5.74 -2.48 -0.68
CA VAL A 6 -5.93 -2.07 0.69
C VAL A 6 -5.58 -3.20 1.67
N SER A 7 -5.93 -4.43 1.32
CA SER A 7 -5.58 -5.60 2.14
C SER A 7 -4.06 -5.85 2.22
N LYS A 8 -3.28 -5.44 1.21
CA LYS A 8 -1.81 -5.59 1.23
C LYS A 8 -1.12 -4.59 2.17
N VAL A 9 -1.60 -3.35 2.19
CA VAL A 9 -1.08 -2.31 3.12
C VAL A 9 -1.45 -2.66 4.55
N HIS A 10 -2.66 -3.13 4.76
CA HIS A 10 -3.12 -3.64 6.04
C HIS A 10 -2.18 -4.76 6.55
N LYS A 11 -1.84 -5.73 5.72
CA LYS A 11 -0.87 -6.80 6.08
C LYS A 11 0.52 -6.27 6.43
N GLY A 12 1.01 -5.23 5.76
CA GLY A 12 2.31 -4.60 6.07
C GLY A 12 2.30 -3.90 7.43
N VAL A 13 1.26 -3.14 7.72
CA VAL A 13 1.10 -2.44 9.00
C VAL A 13 0.93 -3.45 10.13
N ILE A 14 0.09 -4.47 9.96
CA ILE A 14 -0.09 -5.57 10.91
C ILE A 14 1.24 -6.25 11.22
N ARG A 15 2.03 -6.59 10.19
CA ARG A 15 3.33 -7.23 10.39
C ARG A 15 4.31 -6.37 11.19
N THR A 16 4.32 -5.05 10.95
CA THR A 16 5.17 -4.12 11.71
C THR A 16 4.70 -4.02 13.16
N LEU A 17 3.40 -3.97 13.41
CA LEU A 17 2.82 -3.93 14.75
C LEU A 17 3.08 -5.23 15.52
N TRP A 18 2.99 -6.38 14.87
CA TRP A 18 3.35 -7.67 15.46
C TRP A 18 4.83 -7.74 15.83
N LEU A 19 5.72 -7.18 15.00
CA LEU A 19 7.15 -7.09 15.32
C LEU A 19 7.39 -6.19 16.55
N ILE A 20 6.74 -5.03 16.62
CA ILE A 20 6.84 -4.13 17.78
C ILE A 20 6.34 -4.81 19.04
N ALA A 21 5.23 -5.55 18.96
CA ALA A 21 4.68 -6.30 20.08
C ALA A 21 5.60 -7.44 20.54
N ALA A 22 6.14 -8.20 19.61
CA ALA A 22 7.10 -9.25 19.93
C ALA A 22 8.35 -8.67 20.59
N LEU A 23 8.84 -7.53 20.09
CA LEU A 23 10.00 -6.83 20.67
C LEU A 23 9.70 -6.31 22.09
N SER A 24 8.50 -5.76 22.32
CA SER A 24 8.09 -5.28 23.64
C SER A 24 7.92 -6.41 24.65
N LEU A 25 7.44 -7.59 24.23
CA LEU A 25 7.40 -8.80 25.03
C LEU A 25 8.79 -9.30 25.40
N VAL A 26 9.72 -9.34 24.45
CA VAL A 26 11.12 -9.75 24.69
C VAL A 26 11.80 -8.77 25.67
N LEU A 27 11.59 -7.46 25.48
CA LEU A 27 12.15 -6.43 26.36
C LEU A 27 11.60 -6.53 27.78
N SER A 28 10.29 -6.72 27.93
CA SER A 28 9.67 -6.89 29.26
C SER A 28 10.16 -8.16 29.95
N TYR A 29 10.38 -9.26 29.20
CA TYR A 29 10.98 -10.48 29.74
C TYR A 29 12.44 -10.26 30.15
N ALA A 30 13.24 -9.57 29.36
CA ALA A 30 14.63 -9.24 29.70
C ALA A 30 14.72 -8.37 30.96
N VAL A 31 13.87 -7.35 31.09
CA VAL A 31 13.77 -6.50 32.29
C VAL A 31 13.41 -7.33 33.53
N MET A 32 12.47 -8.28 33.40
CA MET A 32 12.11 -9.19 34.48
C MET A 32 13.27 -10.11 34.89
N CYS A 33 14.02 -10.66 33.93
CA CYS A 33 15.19 -11.48 34.23
C CYS A 33 16.27 -10.68 34.94
N ILE A 34 16.53 -9.43 34.52
CA ILE A 34 17.49 -8.54 35.17
C ILE A 34 17.05 -8.19 36.59
N ALA A 35 15.78 -7.86 36.78
CA ALA A 35 15.22 -7.58 38.11
C ALA A 35 15.27 -8.81 39.06
N TRP A 36 15.09 -10.01 38.49
CA TRP A 36 15.20 -11.26 39.26
C TRP A 36 16.63 -11.53 39.68
N LEU A 37 17.60 -11.35 38.78
CA LEU A 37 19.03 -11.48 39.05
C LEU A 37 19.52 -10.45 40.09
N SER A 38 19.10 -9.18 39.94
CA SER A 38 19.54 -8.09 40.83
C SER A 38 19.01 -8.22 42.26
N LYS A 39 17.87 -8.88 42.46
CA LYS A 39 17.28 -9.12 43.79
C LYS A 39 17.69 -10.45 44.43
N GLY A 40 18.76 -11.06 43.95
CA GLY A 40 19.34 -12.27 44.56
C GLY A 40 18.42 -13.49 44.51
N CYS A 41 17.65 -13.64 43.42
CA CYS A 41 16.75 -14.80 43.16
C CYS A 41 15.69 -15.07 44.30
N ARG A 42 15.35 -14.04 45.06
CA ARG A 42 14.34 -14.17 46.16
C ARG A 42 12.93 -14.44 45.68
N TYR A 43 12.63 -14.17 44.38
CA TYR A 43 11.31 -14.44 43.82
C TYR A 43 11.37 -15.75 43.03
N GLY A 44 10.61 -16.75 43.48
CA GLY A 44 10.54 -18.06 42.79
C GLY A 44 9.96 -17.95 41.40
N ALA A 45 10.18 -18.98 40.56
CA ALA A 45 9.67 -19.08 39.20
C ALA A 45 8.17 -18.79 39.10
N GLN A 46 7.39 -19.13 40.12
CA GLN A 46 5.95 -18.89 40.21
C GLN A 46 5.58 -17.40 40.13
N PHE A 47 6.41 -16.52 40.72
CA PHE A 47 6.18 -15.08 40.66
C PHE A 47 6.37 -14.55 39.23
N CYS A 48 7.42 -15.00 38.51
CA CYS A 48 7.69 -14.63 37.14
C CYS A 48 6.57 -15.09 36.22
N ILE A 49 6.07 -16.30 36.39
CA ILE A 49 4.93 -16.84 35.64
C ILE A 49 3.68 -15.99 35.88
N ASN A 50 3.37 -15.65 37.11
CA ASN A 50 2.19 -14.85 37.44
C ASN A 50 2.25 -13.43 36.86
N VAL A 51 3.42 -12.79 36.84
CA VAL A 51 3.60 -11.47 36.24
C VAL A 51 3.45 -11.57 34.71
N PHE A 52 4.02 -12.59 34.10
CA PHE A 52 3.90 -12.83 32.67
C PHE A 52 2.45 -13.08 32.21
N MET A 53 1.73 -13.93 32.96
CA MET A 53 0.32 -14.24 32.69
C MET A 53 -0.60 -13.03 32.85
N ARG A 54 -0.26 -12.07 33.68
CA ARG A 54 -1.00 -10.80 33.83
C ARG A 54 -0.61 -9.78 32.76
N ALA A 55 0.64 -9.73 32.31
CA ALA A 55 1.12 -8.81 31.29
C ALA A 55 0.64 -9.20 29.89
N LEU A 56 0.52 -10.49 29.59
CA LEU A 56 0.14 -11.01 28.28
C LEU A 56 -1.23 -10.51 27.79
N PRO A 57 -2.33 -10.56 28.57
CA PRO A 57 -3.62 -10.03 28.13
C PRO A 57 -3.59 -8.51 27.92
N LEU A 58 -2.83 -7.76 28.74
CA LEU A 58 -2.67 -6.31 28.55
C LEU A 58 -1.96 -5.97 27.24
N CYS A 59 -0.92 -6.72 26.87
CA CYS A 59 -0.23 -6.58 25.59
C CYS A 59 -1.15 -6.89 24.42
N LEU A 60 -1.97 -7.95 24.52
CA LEU A 60 -2.94 -8.31 23.48
C LEU A 60 -4.02 -7.22 23.32
N ILE A 61 -4.55 -6.68 24.39
CA ILE A 61 -5.52 -5.58 24.36
C ILE A 61 -4.91 -4.35 23.70
N PHE A 62 -3.67 -3.99 24.07
CA PHE A 62 -2.96 -2.87 23.45
C PHE A 62 -2.77 -3.06 21.95
N LEU A 63 -2.39 -4.26 21.51
CA LEU A 63 -2.29 -4.60 20.10
C LEU A 63 -3.62 -4.43 19.35
N CYS A 64 -4.70 -4.95 19.92
CA CYS A 64 -6.03 -4.79 19.33
C CYS A 64 -6.42 -3.30 19.18
N ILE A 65 -6.11 -2.47 20.18
CA ILE A 65 -6.39 -1.03 20.14
C ILE A 65 -5.57 -0.37 19.00
N VAL A 66 -4.30 -0.70 18.88
CA VAL A 66 -3.43 -0.14 17.81
C VAL A 66 -3.90 -0.56 16.44
N GLU A 67 -4.30 -1.82 16.24
CA GLU A 67 -4.88 -2.30 14.99
C GLU A 67 -6.19 -1.59 14.63
N LEU A 68 -7.10 -1.45 15.60
CA LEU A 68 -8.36 -0.73 15.43
C LEU A 68 -8.12 0.75 15.08
N ALA A 69 -7.18 1.42 15.75
CA ALA A 69 -6.81 2.79 15.45
C ALA A 69 -6.24 2.92 14.03
N GLY A 70 -5.38 2.00 13.62
CA GLY A 70 -4.84 1.94 12.26
C GLY A 70 -5.91 1.77 11.19
N LEU A 71 -6.87 0.85 11.42
CA LEU A 71 -8.05 0.66 10.57
C LEU A 71 -8.91 1.92 10.50
N PHE A 72 -9.14 2.58 11.63
CA PHE A 72 -9.96 3.79 11.69
C PHE A 72 -9.35 4.94 10.89
N ILE A 73 -8.05 5.21 11.07
CA ILE A 73 -7.31 6.23 10.30
C ILE A 73 -7.39 5.94 8.80
N TRP A 74 -7.26 4.68 8.44
CA TRP A 74 -7.31 4.24 7.06
C TRP A 74 -8.70 4.42 6.43
N VAL A 75 -9.76 3.97 7.11
CA VAL A 75 -11.16 4.17 6.67
C VAL A 75 -11.48 5.66 6.54
N PHE A 76 -10.96 6.49 7.44
CA PHE A 76 -11.18 7.94 7.39
C PHE A 76 -10.52 8.58 6.15
N LYS A 77 -9.31 8.14 5.77
CA LYS A 77 -8.63 8.63 4.56
C LYS A 77 -9.39 8.24 3.29
N ILE A 78 -9.86 6.99 3.19
CA ILE A 78 -10.66 6.54 2.04
C ILE A 78 -11.97 7.31 1.96
N LYS A 79 -12.71 7.43 3.08
CA LYS A 79 -13.95 8.22 3.12
C LYS A 79 -13.73 9.68 2.76
N LYS A 80 -12.55 10.25 3.06
CA LYS A 80 -12.21 11.60 2.63
C LYS A 80 -12.10 11.68 1.10
N LEU A 81 -11.41 10.75 0.46
CA LEU A 81 -11.30 10.67 -1.00
C LEU A 81 -12.67 10.44 -1.66
N GLU A 82 -13.45 9.48 -1.15
CA GLU A 82 -14.79 9.21 -1.65
C GLU A 82 -15.72 10.43 -1.53
N ARG A 83 -15.69 11.13 -0.41
CA ARG A 83 -16.49 12.36 -0.21
C ARG A 83 -16.05 13.48 -1.12
N LEU A 84 -14.75 13.61 -1.38
CA LEU A 84 -14.24 14.63 -2.28
C LEU A 84 -14.69 14.33 -3.71
N TYR A 85 -14.57 13.07 -4.14
CA TYR A 85 -15.04 12.63 -5.44
C TYR A 85 -16.56 12.79 -5.61
N ALA A 86 -17.35 12.40 -4.60
CA ALA A 86 -18.79 12.53 -4.63
C ALA A 86 -19.27 14.00 -4.68
N LYS A 87 -18.51 14.93 -4.09
CA LYS A 87 -18.87 16.36 -4.08
C LYS A 87 -18.43 17.13 -5.31
N LYS A 88 -17.23 16.82 -5.82
CA LYS A 88 -16.56 17.64 -6.86
C LYS A 88 -16.23 16.85 -8.12
N GLY A 89 -16.50 15.52 -8.14
CA GLY A 89 -16.05 14.64 -9.21
C GLY A 89 -14.53 14.50 -9.24
N GLY A 90 -13.99 14.17 -10.41
CA GLY A 90 -12.55 14.08 -10.66
C GLY A 90 -11.87 15.44 -10.75
N CYS A 91 -11.87 16.23 -9.68
CA CYS A 91 -11.17 17.52 -9.60
C CYS A 91 -9.67 17.34 -9.34
N ASP A 92 -8.87 18.39 -9.62
CA ASP A 92 -7.42 18.31 -9.47
C ASP A 92 -6.98 18.04 -8.03
N GLU A 93 -7.70 18.56 -7.03
CA GLU A 93 -7.48 18.29 -5.61
C GLU A 93 -7.66 16.79 -5.30
N TYR A 94 -8.64 16.13 -5.93
CA TYR A 94 -8.83 14.68 -5.79
C TYR A 94 -7.64 13.89 -6.35
N PHE A 95 -7.17 14.25 -7.56
CA PHE A 95 -6.04 13.57 -8.19
C PHE A 95 -4.74 13.78 -7.44
N GLU A 96 -4.49 14.98 -6.91
CA GLU A 96 -3.32 15.25 -6.07
C GLU A 96 -3.29 14.41 -4.79
N LEU A 97 -4.44 14.29 -4.12
CA LEU A 97 -4.57 13.43 -2.94
C LEU A 97 -4.44 11.94 -3.29
N LEU A 98 -5.01 11.53 -4.42
CA LEU A 98 -4.92 10.16 -4.92
C LEU A 98 -3.47 9.80 -5.26
N GLU A 99 -2.75 10.68 -5.95
CA GLU A 99 -1.33 10.49 -6.26
C GLU A 99 -0.50 10.34 -4.99
N LYS A 100 -0.63 11.27 -4.04
CA LYS A 100 0.06 11.16 -2.74
C LYS A 100 -0.23 9.85 -2.01
N TYR A 101 -1.47 9.39 -2.11
CA TYR A 101 -1.90 8.14 -1.52
C TYR A 101 -1.25 6.93 -2.22
N LEU A 102 -1.31 6.87 -3.55
CA LEU A 102 -0.76 5.77 -4.35
C LEU A 102 0.75 5.66 -4.23
N LEU A 103 1.47 6.80 -4.27
CA LEU A 103 2.94 6.82 -4.15
C LEU A 103 3.43 6.43 -2.75
N ARG A 104 2.64 6.68 -1.70
CA ARG A 104 2.99 6.24 -0.34
C ARG A 104 2.74 4.76 -0.11
N GLN A 105 1.74 4.20 -0.76
CA GLN A 105 1.36 2.80 -0.57
C GLN A 105 2.22 1.82 -1.34
N ASN A 106 2.76 2.22 -2.47
CA ASN A 106 3.54 1.34 -3.32
C ASN A 106 5.03 1.54 -3.05
N LYS A 107 5.73 0.47 -2.68
CA LYS A 107 7.20 0.47 -2.55
C LYS A 107 7.84 0.80 -3.90
N ASP A 108 7.22 0.37 -4.97
CA ASP A 108 7.55 0.72 -6.33
C ASP A 108 6.68 1.89 -6.80
N LYS A 109 7.32 3.04 -6.99
CA LYS A 109 6.66 4.27 -7.48
C LYS A 109 6.07 4.07 -8.88
N GLY A 110 6.69 3.27 -9.73
CA GLY A 110 6.22 2.96 -11.08
C GLY A 110 4.83 2.31 -11.07
N HIS A 111 4.63 1.30 -10.22
CA HIS A 111 3.33 0.66 -10.04
C HIS A 111 2.24 1.62 -9.52
N GLY A 112 2.60 2.56 -8.64
CA GLY A 112 1.69 3.60 -8.16
C GLY A 112 1.27 4.56 -9.26
N LEU A 113 2.21 4.95 -10.14
CA LEU A 113 1.94 5.82 -11.28
C LEU A 113 1.10 5.12 -12.36
N LEU A 114 1.32 3.82 -12.62
CA LEU A 114 0.46 3.05 -13.53
C LEU A 114 -1.01 3.02 -13.07
N LYS A 115 -1.25 2.92 -11.78
CA LYS A 115 -2.61 3.00 -11.23
C LYS A 115 -3.22 4.37 -11.38
N LEU A 116 -2.44 5.42 -11.17
CA LEU A 116 -2.89 6.79 -11.36
C LEU A 116 -3.24 7.04 -12.82
N ALA A 117 -2.40 6.59 -13.76
CA ALA A 117 -2.66 6.67 -15.20
C ALA A 117 -3.97 5.96 -15.58
N ALA A 118 -4.24 4.78 -15.02
CA ALA A 118 -5.49 4.06 -15.25
C ALA A 118 -6.73 4.84 -14.77
N VAL A 119 -6.61 5.56 -13.66
CA VAL A 119 -7.70 6.42 -13.16
C VAL A 119 -7.90 7.63 -14.06
N TYR A 120 -6.82 8.25 -14.56
CA TYR A 120 -6.93 9.36 -15.53
C TYR A 120 -7.65 8.93 -16.82
N ILE A 121 -7.39 7.72 -17.32
CA ILE A 121 -8.11 7.19 -18.49
C ILE A 121 -9.59 7.04 -18.19
N SER A 122 -9.96 6.49 -17.03
CA SER A 122 -11.37 6.31 -16.65
C SER A 122 -12.13 7.64 -16.55
N GLU A 123 -11.43 8.71 -16.20
CA GLU A 123 -11.95 10.08 -16.12
C GLU A 123 -11.79 10.86 -17.44
N LYS A 124 -11.35 10.20 -18.52
CA LYS A 124 -11.11 10.80 -19.86
C LYS A 124 -10.08 11.94 -19.86
N ARG A 125 -9.16 11.95 -18.90
CA ARG A 125 -8.07 12.92 -18.77
C ARG A 125 -6.81 12.37 -19.43
N PHE A 126 -6.84 12.22 -20.75
CA PHE A 126 -5.78 11.52 -21.51
C PHE A 126 -4.42 12.20 -21.43
N GLU A 127 -4.35 13.54 -21.49
CA GLU A 127 -3.09 14.28 -21.34
C GLU A 127 -2.42 14.00 -20.01
N ASN A 128 -3.17 14.03 -18.91
CA ASN A 128 -2.66 13.72 -17.59
C ASN A 128 -2.20 12.26 -17.47
N CYS A 129 -2.87 11.34 -18.16
CA CYS A 129 -2.43 9.96 -18.27
C CYS A 129 -1.05 9.87 -18.93
N PHE A 130 -0.86 10.49 -20.08
CA PHE A 130 0.42 10.44 -20.81
C PHE A 130 1.54 11.09 -20.00
N LEU A 131 1.32 12.28 -19.43
CA LEU A 131 2.26 12.94 -18.53
C LEU A 131 2.63 12.07 -17.32
N THR A 132 1.68 11.27 -16.83
CA THR A 132 1.94 10.36 -15.72
C THR A 132 2.77 9.15 -16.16
N LEU A 133 2.50 8.60 -17.35
CA LEU A 133 3.27 7.50 -17.94
C LEU A 133 4.71 7.91 -18.24
N ASP A 134 4.93 9.13 -18.75
CA ASP A 134 6.27 9.67 -19.03
C ASP A 134 7.17 9.79 -17.79
N ARG A 135 6.58 9.90 -16.61
CA ARG A 135 7.31 9.93 -15.32
C ARG A 135 7.81 8.56 -14.88
N ILE A 136 7.44 7.49 -15.57
CA ILE A 136 7.76 6.13 -15.20
C ILE A 136 9.11 5.74 -15.81
N ALA A 137 10.04 5.30 -14.97
CA ALA A 137 11.27 4.68 -15.42
C ALA A 137 10.98 3.25 -15.90
N PHE A 138 10.72 3.08 -17.20
CA PHE A 138 10.27 1.83 -17.80
C PHE A 138 11.18 0.63 -17.49
N ASP A 139 12.50 0.83 -17.52
CA ASP A 139 13.50 -0.22 -17.25
C ASP A 139 13.46 -0.78 -15.81
N LYS A 140 12.84 -0.03 -14.89
CA LYS A 140 12.68 -0.46 -13.50
C LYS A 140 11.36 -1.16 -13.22
N LEU A 141 10.49 -1.28 -14.23
CA LEU A 141 9.21 -1.95 -14.07
C LEU A 141 9.39 -3.47 -14.11
N THR A 142 8.52 -4.16 -13.37
CA THR A 142 8.39 -5.61 -13.51
C THR A 142 7.84 -5.97 -14.90
N PRO A 143 8.10 -7.18 -15.44
CA PRO A 143 7.55 -7.59 -16.74
C PRO A 143 6.01 -7.43 -16.83
N SER A 144 5.30 -7.70 -15.74
CA SER A 144 3.84 -7.49 -15.66
C SER A 144 3.46 -6.01 -15.73
N ASP A 145 4.24 -5.13 -15.09
CA ASP A 145 3.98 -3.69 -15.11
C ASP A 145 4.39 -3.06 -16.45
N GLN A 146 5.39 -3.62 -17.13
CA GLN A 146 5.75 -3.22 -18.51
C GLN A 146 4.60 -3.50 -19.48
N ASN A 147 3.98 -4.68 -19.41
CA ASN A 147 2.78 -4.99 -20.19
C ASN A 147 1.66 -3.99 -19.89
N LYS A 148 1.43 -3.72 -18.61
CA LYS A 148 0.40 -2.76 -18.20
C LYS A 148 0.67 -1.33 -18.66
N TYR A 149 1.92 -0.92 -18.71
CA TYR A 149 2.32 0.37 -19.25
C TYR A 149 1.89 0.52 -20.73
N PHE A 150 2.21 -0.47 -21.57
CA PHE A 150 1.82 -0.45 -22.96
C PHE A 150 0.31 -0.58 -23.17
N GLU A 151 -0.38 -1.38 -22.36
CA GLU A 151 -1.84 -1.46 -22.37
C GLU A 151 -2.48 -0.08 -22.11
N LEU A 152 -2.02 0.63 -21.09
CA LEU A 152 -2.54 1.96 -20.74
C LEU A 152 -2.20 3.00 -21.81
N LEU A 153 -0.99 2.96 -22.36
CA LEU A 153 -0.57 3.87 -23.42
C LEU A 153 -1.41 3.65 -24.68
N LEU A 154 -1.55 2.40 -25.13
CA LEU A 154 -2.37 2.03 -26.27
C LEU A 154 -3.84 2.42 -26.07
N TYR A 155 -4.41 2.04 -24.93
CA TYR A 155 -5.81 2.32 -24.64
C TYR A 155 -6.09 3.83 -24.52
N GLY A 156 -5.18 4.57 -23.91
CA GLY A 156 -5.26 6.02 -23.81
C GLY A 156 -5.26 6.69 -25.20
N ARG A 157 -4.39 6.25 -26.14
CA ARG A 157 -4.34 6.77 -27.51
C ARG A 157 -5.60 6.42 -28.31
N LEU A 158 -6.07 5.19 -28.21
CA LEU A 158 -7.34 4.77 -28.85
C LEU A 158 -8.52 5.62 -28.36
N MET A 159 -8.63 5.80 -27.05
CA MET A 159 -9.74 6.57 -26.45
C MET A 159 -9.65 8.08 -26.70
N SER A 160 -8.45 8.61 -26.90
CA SER A 160 -8.25 10.02 -27.30
C SER A 160 -8.49 10.27 -28.81
N GLY A 161 -8.68 9.19 -29.61
CA GLY A 161 -8.89 9.27 -31.05
C GLY A 161 -7.61 9.31 -31.89
N ASP A 162 -6.44 9.15 -31.26
CA ASP A 162 -5.14 9.14 -31.93
C ASP A 162 -4.80 7.72 -32.42
N ILE A 163 -5.52 7.30 -33.47
CA ILE A 163 -5.41 5.94 -34.03
C ILE A 163 -4.02 5.70 -34.65
N SER A 164 -3.37 6.74 -35.19
CA SER A 164 -2.04 6.60 -35.81
C SER A 164 -1.01 6.19 -34.77
N GLN A 165 -0.90 6.95 -33.67
CA GLN A 165 0.03 6.63 -32.60
C GLN A 165 -0.34 5.33 -31.88
N ALA A 166 -1.63 5.01 -31.76
CA ALA A 166 -2.05 3.73 -31.18
C ALA A 166 -1.54 2.54 -32.02
N ASN A 167 -1.59 2.64 -33.33
CA ASN A 167 -1.07 1.60 -34.26
C ASN A 167 0.47 1.46 -34.14
N GLU A 168 1.20 2.56 -34.08
CA GLU A 168 2.66 2.55 -33.86
C GLU A 168 3.04 1.85 -32.54
N ILE A 169 2.32 2.17 -31.47
CA ILE A 169 2.52 1.54 -30.16
C ILE A 169 2.21 0.06 -30.23
N PHE A 170 1.11 -0.33 -30.89
CA PHE A 170 0.72 -1.73 -31.01
C PHE A 170 1.80 -2.55 -31.73
N VAL A 171 2.32 -2.05 -32.86
CA VAL A 171 3.37 -2.72 -33.60
C VAL A 171 4.68 -2.81 -32.83
N SER A 172 5.09 -1.72 -32.16
CA SER A 172 6.34 -1.68 -31.42
C SER A 172 6.31 -2.52 -30.14
N ALA A 173 5.15 -2.66 -29.52
CA ALA A 173 4.95 -3.37 -28.25
C ALA A 173 4.34 -4.78 -28.41
N GLU A 174 4.23 -5.31 -29.63
CA GLU A 174 3.57 -6.60 -29.90
C GLU A 174 4.11 -7.73 -29.03
N HIS A 175 5.42 -7.76 -28.78
CA HIS A 175 6.06 -8.80 -27.97
C HIS A 175 5.68 -8.73 -26.48
N TYR A 176 5.28 -7.56 -25.96
CA TYR A 176 4.77 -7.42 -24.59
C TYR A 176 3.36 -7.98 -24.48
N PHE A 177 2.51 -7.76 -25.47
CA PHE A 177 1.14 -8.26 -25.48
C PHE A 177 1.08 -9.78 -25.63
N LYS A 178 1.96 -10.39 -26.42
CA LYS A 178 2.05 -11.85 -26.60
C LYS A 178 2.46 -12.59 -25.32
N ARG A 179 3.28 -11.98 -24.44
CA ARG A 179 3.69 -12.58 -23.17
C ARG A 179 2.58 -12.62 -22.11
N GLY A 180 1.56 -11.79 -22.25
CA GLY A 180 0.41 -11.79 -21.32
C GLY A 180 -0.68 -12.79 -21.65
N LEU A 181 -0.58 -13.50 -22.79
CA LEU A 181 -1.55 -14.48 -23.28
C LEU A 181 -1.11 -15.95 -23.02
N LEU A 182 0.08 -16.18 -22.44
CA LEU A 182 0.61 -17.46 -21.99
C LEU A 182 0.62 -17.54 -20.47
#